data_937db051417663bb5dcfb0deecc84123
#
_entry.id   937db051417663bb5dcfb0deecc84123
#
_cell.length_a   1.000
_cell.length_b   1.000
_cell.length_c   1.000
_cell.angle_alpha   90.00
_cell.angle_beta   90.00
_cell.angle_gamma   90.00
#
_symmetry.space_group_name_H-M   'P 1'
#
loop_
_entity.id
_entity.type
_entity.pdbx_description
1 polymer ?
#
loop_
_entity_poly.entity_id
_entity_poly.type
_entity_poly.pdbx_seq_one_letter_code
_entity_poly.pdbx_strand_id
1 'polypeptide(L)'
;MRILHIISSGGMYGAEAVILNLSRTLNQGPHRSMLGVFSNTSNPNLQLYENATKESIESYLIPCNGQIDRKAITSIRELVQRIGADVVHAHGFKADIYAFFALRALGVPLVSTCHTWYDNDRKVFFYGVLDRMILRGYARVVAVSEDVLQRLLKSGVKANKVSMIRNGIDLRPFDRASAVVRHELGLDEYQIVGLVGRLSVEKGVDIFLHAAARVLAHCPDTKFVVAGDGPDRAELDALIDKLGIRDHVRMLGRCNDMPALYASLDIMVSASRREGLPMAILEGMASRLPLVATAVGEVPTVIQDGRTGALVPAEDTELLAAAIIELLGDPAERERLGSAARQLVEDEFSAERMTADYLRVYEDAIGVAAKGRERRVAPPVASRGGRE
;
A
#
# COMPACT_ATOMS: atom_id res chain seq x y z
N MET A 1 0.47 -13.76 -19.87
CA MET A 1 -0.90 -13.53 -19.33
C MET A 1 -1.28 -12.07 -19.50
N ARG A 2 -2.56 -11.80 -19.79
CA ARG A 2 -3.17 -10.46 -19.81
C ARG A 2 -3.97 -10.30 -18.51
N ILE A 3 -3.53 -9.39 -17.65
CA ILE A 3 -4.09 -9.16 -16.33
C ILE A 3 -4.76 -7.78 -16.32
N LEU A 4 -6.04 -7.71 -16.00
CA LEU A 4 -6.75 -6.44 -15.82
C LEU A 4 -6.95 -6.18 -14.32
N HIS A 5 -6.30 -5.15 -13.80
CA HIS A 5 -6.56 -4.64 -12.46
C HIS A 5 -7.75 -3.68 -12.50
N ILE A 6 -8.69 -3.81 -11.55
CA ILE A 6 -9.84 -2.92 -11.42
C ILE A 6 -9.82 -2.29 -10.03
N ILE A 7 -9.91 -0.96 -9.97
CA ILE A 7 -9.87 -0.21 -8.71
C ILE A 7 -10.78 1.02 -8.72
N SER A 8 -11.34 1.35 -7.56
CA SER A 8 -11.95 2.65 -7.27
C SER A 8 -10.96 3.48 -6.44
N SER A 9 -10.24 4.38 -7.11
CA SER A 9 -9.20 5.18 -6.47
C SER A 9 -9.76 6.48 -5.89
N GLY A 10 -9.32 6.83 -4.68
CA GLY A 10 -9.60 8.10 -4.02
C GLY A 10 -8.43 9.09 -4.08
N GLY A 11 -7.30 8.71 -4.66
CA GLY A 11 -6.03 9.44 -4.70
C GLY A 11 -4.85 8.51 -4.92
N MET A 12 -3.64 9.02 -4.80
CA MET A 12 -2.43 8.19 -4.78
C MET A 12 -2.09 7.85 -3.32
N TYR A 13 -2.46 6.66 -2.90
CA TYR A 13 -2.18 6.10 -1.58
C TYR A 13 -1.43 4.77 -1.71
N GLY A 14 -1.28 4.04 -0.61
CA GLY A 14 -0.52 2.79 -0.59
C GLY A 14 -1.00 1.72 -1.57
N ALA A 15 -2.31 1.53 -1.70
CA ALA A 15 -2.88 0.54 -2.62
C ALA A 15 -2.58 0.86 -4.09
N GLU A 16 -2.72 2.13 -4.47
CA GLU A 16 -2.44 2.60 -5.83
C GLU A 16 -0.94 2.47 -6.17
N ALA A 17 -0.05 2.80 -5.24
CA ALA A 17 1.39 2.62 -5.40
C ALA A 17 1.76 1.14 -5.61
N VAL A 18 1.15 0.24 -4.83
CA VAL A 18 1.35 -1.22 -4.99
C VAL A 18 0.90 -1.71 -6.37
N ILE A 19 -0.26 -1.24 -6.86
CA ILE A 19 -0.77 -1.61 -8.17
C ILE A 19 0.15 -1.13 -9.29
N LEU A 20 0.67 0.10 -9.21
CA LEU A 20 1.63 0.63 -10.18
C LEU A 20 2.93 -0.18 -10.16
N ASN A 21 3.49 -0.47 -8.99
CA ASN A 21 4.70 -1.28 -8.84
C ASN A 21 4.50 -2.69 -9.44
N LEU A 22 3.38 -3.34 -9.10
CA LEU A 22 3.03 -4.66 -9.64
C LEU A 22 2.87 -4.61 -11.17
N SER A 23 2.13 -3.62 -11.70
CA SER A 23 1.90 -3.48 -13.14
C SER A 23 3.18 -3.19 -13.90
N ARG A 24 4.05 -2.31 -13.36
CA ARG A 24 5.35 -1.99 -13.94
C ARG A 24 6.24 -3.25 -14.03
N THR A 25 6.33 -4.01 -12.95
CA THR A 25 7.16 -5.22 -12.89
C THR A 25 6.61 -6.32 -13.81
N LEU A 26 5.29 -6.53 -13.85
CA LEU A 26 4.64 -7.47 -14.78
C LEU A 26 4.93 -7.12 -16.25
N ASN A 27 4.89 -5.82 -16.61
CA ASN A 27 5.09 -5.35 -17.98
C ASN A 27 6.57 -5.38 -18.44
N GLN A 28 7.52 -5.56 -17.52
CA GLN A 28 8.92 -5.80 -17.85
C GLN A 28 9.17 -7.25 -18.32
N GLY A 29 8.26 -8.15 -17.98
CA GLY A 29 8.30 -9.56 -18.39
C GLY A 29 7.38 -9.86 -19.57
N PRO A 30 7.06 -11.14 -19.80
CA PRO A 30 6.19 -11.60 -20.90
C PRO A 30 4.69 -11.39 -20.60
N HIS A 31 4.36 -10.67 -19.55
CA HIS A 31 2.99 -10.44 -19.12
C HIS A 31 2.52 -9.05 -19.56
N ARG A 32 1.22 -8.84 -19.63
CA ARG A 32 0.60 -7.54 -19.93
C ARG A 32 -0.38 -7.19 -18.83
N SER A 33 0.02 -6.23 -18.01
CA SER A 33 -0.81 -5.65 -16.96
C SER A 33 -1.47 -4.38 -17.47
N MET A 34 -2.78 -4.29 -17.25
CA MET A 34 -3.64 -3.18 -17.66
C MET A 34 -4.47 -2.73 -16.49
N LEU A 35 -4.85 -1.45 -16.46
CA LEU A 35 -5.64 -0.87 -15.38
C LEU A 35 -7.04 -0.45 -15.88
N GLY A 36 -8.08 -0.78 -15.10
CA GLY A 36 -9.42 -0.24 -15.19
C GLY A 36 -9.73 0.60 -13.96
N VAL A 37 -9.80 1.91 -14.11
CA VAL A 37 -10.03 2.85 -13.00
C VAL A 37 -11.46 3.36 -13.07
N PHE A 38 -12.22 3.21 -11.98
CA PHE A 38 -13.56 3.80 -11.92
C PHE A 38 -13.47 5.32 -11.95
N SER A 39 -14.26 5.93 -12.83
CA SER A 39 -14.41 7.38 -12.93
C SER A 39 -15.85 7.79 -12.58
N ASN A 40 -15.97 8.87 -11.82
CA ASN A 40 -17.25 9.47 -11.43
C ASN A 40 -17.28 10.92 -11.92
N THR A 41 -18.36 11.34 -12.54
CA THR A 41 -18.52 12.70 -13.05
C THR A 41 -18.54 13.77 -11.94
N SER A 42 -18.98 13.41 -10.73
CA SER A 42 -19.08 14.34 -9.59
C SER A 42 -17.77 14.50 -8.81
N ASN A 43 -16.86 13.52 -8.90
CA ASN A 43 -15.54 13.56 -8.26
C ASN A 43 -14.56 12.69 -9.07
N PRO A 44 -14.08 13.20 -10.21
CA PRO A 44 -13.16 12.46 -11.05
C PRO A 44 -11.77 12.48 -10.44
N ASN A 45 -11.47 11.49 -9.60
CA ASN A 45 -10.09 11.27 -9.15
C ASN A 45 -9.37 10.42 -10.18
N LEU A 46 -8.57 11.05 -11.03
CA LEU A 46 -7.88 10.42 -12.15
C LEU A 46 -6.38 10.23 -11.91
N GLN A 47 -5.85 10.58 -10.73
CA GLN A 47 -4.41 10.56 -10.45
C GLN A 47 -3.76 9.20 -10.76
N LEU A 48 -4.39 8.09 -10.39
CA LEU A 48 -3.88 6.76 -10.71
C LEU A 48 -3.86 6.51 -12.23
N TYR A 49 -4.94 6.88 -12.93
CA TYR A 49 -5.02 6.74 -14.38
C TYR A 49 -3.95 7.57 -15.09
N GLU A 50 -3.78 8.83 -14.68
CA GLU A 50 -2.78 9.74 -15.24
C GLU A 50 -1.34 9.24 -14.99
N ASN A 51 -1.04 8.79 -13.78
CA ASN A 51 0.28 8.25 -13.44
C ASN A 51 0.57 6.96 -14.20
N ALA A 52 -0.39 6.05 -14.28
CA ALA A 52 -0.25 4.82 -15.06
C ALA A 52 0.00 5.12 -16.56
N THR A 53 -0.72 6.11 -17.11
CA THR A 53 -0.54 6.54 -18.51
C THR A 53 0.85 7.16 -18.75
N LYS A 54 1.34 7.99 -17.83
CA LYS A 54 2.71 8.55 -17.88
C LYS A 54 3.78 7.45 -17.88
N GLU A 55 3.52 6.34 -17.19
CA GLU A 55 4.39 5.18 -17.13
C GLU A 55 4.15 4.17 -18.27
N SER A 56 3.37 4.54 -19.29
CA SER A 56 3.03 3.69 -20.43
C SER A 56 2.30 2.39 -20.04
N ILE A 57 1.62 2.37 -18.89
CA ILE A 57 0.73 1.28 -18.50
C ILE A 57 -0.62 1.51 -19.17
N GLU A 58 -1.06 0.54 -19.96
CA GLU A 58 -2.35 0.61 -20.65
C GLU A 58 -3.50 0.72 -19.64
N SER A 59 -4.25 1.83 -19.72
CA SER A 59 -5.24 2.19 -18.71
C SER A 59 -6.57 2.59 -19.32
N TYR A 60 -7.67 2.22 -18.66
CA TYR A 60 -9.04 2.45 -19.09
C TYR A 60 -9.86 3.12 -17.99
N LEU A 61 -10.67 4.10 -18.36
CA LEU A 61 -11.67 4.68 -17.47
C LEU A 61 -12.96 3.83 -17.55
N ILE A 62 -13.49 3.47 -16.40
CA ILE A 62 -14.76 2.76 -16.24
C ILE A 62 -15.76 3.75 -15.65
N PRO A 63 -16.64 4.37 -16.45
CA PRO A 63 -17.65 5.29 -15.94
C PRO A 63 -18.55 4.58 -14.93
N CYS A 64 -18.68 5.14 -13.73
CA CYS A 64 -19.51 4.59 -12.66
C CYS A 64 -20.08 5.71 -11.80
N ASN A 65 -21.33 6.05 -12.02
CA ASN A 65 -22.04 7.11 -11.31
C ASN A 65 -23.04 6.52 -10.30
N GLY A 66 -22.95 6.94 -9.05
CA GLY A 66 -23.84 6.48 -7.98
C GLY A 66 -23.37 5.17 -7.30
N GLN A 67 -24.29 4.58 -6.51
CA GLN A 67 -24.00 3.42 -5.67
C GLN A 67 -24.11 2.08 -6.43
N ILE A 68 -25.06 2.00 -7.39
CA ILE A 68 -25.25 0.83 -8.26
C ILE A 68 -25.42 1.35 -9.68
N ASP A 69 -24.45 1.04 -10.53
CA ASP A 69 -24.45 1.42 -11.94
C ASP A 69 -24.36 0.19 -12.85
N ARG A 70 -25.48 -0.18 -13.46
CA ARG A 70 -25.54 -1.34 -14.37
C ARG A 70 -24.69 -1.12 -15.63
N LYS A 71 -24.51 0.13 -16.05
CA LYS A 71 -23.67 0.45 -17.21
C LYS A 71 -22.20 0.13 -16.93
N ALA A 72 -21.73 0.39 -15.71
CA ALA A 72 -20.36 0.03 -15.31
C ALA A 72 -20.14 -1.50 -15.38
N ILE A 73 -21.13 -2.31 -14.98
CA ILE A 73 -21.08 -3.78 -15.11
C ILE A 73 -20.94 -4.20 -16.58
N THR A 74 -21.70 -3.59 -17.48
CA THR A 74 -21.62 -3.86 -18.92
C THR A 74 -20.29 -3.42 -19.48
N SER A 75 -19.81 -2.20 -19.15
CA SER A 75 -18.50 -1.68 -19.58
C SER A 75 -17.33 -2.57 -19.15
N ILE A 76 -17.35 -3.09 -17.92
CA ILE A 76 -16.34 -4.06 -17.46
C ILE A 76 -16.36 -5.33 -18.31
N ARG A 77 -17.56 -5.87 -18.58
CA ARG A 77 -17.70 -7.09 -19.39
C ARG A 77 -17.16 -6.89 -20.80
N GLU A 78 -17.55 -5.82 -21.46
CA GLU A 78 -17.10 -5.45 -22.82
C GLU A 78 -15.58 -5.21 -22.84
N LEU A 79 -15.04 -4.51 -21.85
CA LEU A 79 -13.61 -4.28 -21.73
C LEU A 79 -12.84 -5.60 -21.63
N VAL A 80 -13.23 -6.48 -20.71
CA VAL A 80 -12.58 -7.79 -20.50
C VAL A 80 -12.60 -8.64 -21.76
N GLN A 81 -13.73 -8.68 -22.50
CA GLN A 81 -13.86 -9.39 -23.76
C GLN A 81 -12.98 -8.78 -24.84
N ARG A 82 -12.98 -7.45 -25.00
CA ARG A 82 -12.20 -6.71 -26.00
C ARG A 82 -10.69 -6.93 -25.84
N ILE A 83 -10.17 -6.82 -24.59
CA ILE A 83 -8.73 -7.00 -24.33
C ILE A 83 -8.34 -8.48 -24.21
N GLY A 84 -9.33 -9.37 -24.06
CA GLY A 84 -9.11 -10.80 -23.88
C GLY A 84 -8.32 -11.08 -22.60
N ALA A 85 -8.75 -10.52 -21.45
CA ALA A 85 -8.07 -10.72 -20.18
C ALA A 85 -8.08 -12.20 -19.76
N ASP A 86 -6.93 -12.73 -19.34
CA ASP A 86 -6.79 -14.07 -18.80
C ASP A 86 -7.23 -14.12 -17.32
N VAL A 87 -7.01 -13.03 -16.60
CA VAL A 87 -7.37 -12.83 -15.17
C VAL A 87 -7.86 -11.41 -14.96
N VAL A 88 -8.86 -11.24 -14.09
CA VAL A 88 -9.25 -9.93 -13.57
C VAL A 88 -8.95 -9.87 -12.08
N HIS A 89 -8.18 -8.85 -11.70
CA HIS A 89 -7.74 -8.60 -10.33
C HIS A 89 -8.43 -7.34 -9.79
N ALA A 90 -9.32 -7.51 -8.84
CA ALA A 90 -10.06 -6.42 -8.22
C ALA A 90 -9.38 -5.95 -6.93
N HIS A 91 -9.45 -4.64 -6.66
CA HIS A 91 -8.85 -4.01 -5.50
C HIS A 91 -9.91 -3.20 -4.73
N GLY A 92 -10.32 -3.76 -3.60
CA GLY A 92 -11.30 -3.19 -2.69
C GLY A 92 -12.76 -3.46 -3.07
N PHE A 93 -13.64 -3.33 -2.08
CA PHE A 93 -15.02 -3.82 -2.09
C PHE A 93 -15.86 -3.38 -3.31
N LYS A 94 -15.70 -2.13 -3.79
CA LYS A 94 -16.44 -1.66 -4.96
C LYS A 94 -16.01 -2.42 -6.22
N ALA A 95 -14.70 -2.56 -6.43
CA ALA A 95 -14.16 -3.30 -7.57
C ALA A 95 -14.55 -4.78 -7.50
N ASP A 96 -14.51 -5.38 -6.32
CA ASP A 96 -14.89 -6.76 -6.07
C ASP A 96 -16.35 -7.02 -6.47
N ILE A 97 -17.27 -6.17 -6.01
CA ILE A 97 -18.70 -6.31 -6.30
C ILE A 97 -18.97 -6.19 -7.81
N TYR A 98 -18.43 -5.14 -8.44
CA TYR A 98 -18.68 -4.90 -9.87
C TYR A 98 -18.04 -5.97 -10.76
N ALA A 99 -16.81 -6.39 -10.50
CA ALA A 99 -16.12 -7.44 -11.24
C ALA A 99 -16.86 -8.78 -11.12
N PHE A 100 -17.34 -9.14 -9.92
CA PHE A 100 -18.10 -10.36 -9.72
C PHE A 100 -19.37 -10.40 -10.58
N PHE A 101 -20.20 -9.37 -10.51
CA PHE A 101 -21.44 -9.33 -11.29
C PHE A 101 -21.21 -9.22 -12.80
N ALA A 102 -20.13 -8.57 -13.23
CA ALA A 102 -19.80 -8.48 -14.63
C ALA A 102 -19.33 -9.82 -15.22
N LEU A 103 -18.55 -10.61 -14.46
CA LEU A 103 -17.71 -11.66 -15.04
C LEU A 103 -18.07 -13.09 -14.61
N ARG A 104 -18.92 -13.26 -13.59
CA ARG A 104 -19.29 -14.60 -13.07
C ARG A 104 -19.82 -15.57 -14.13
N ALA A 105 -20.41 -15.07 -15.21
CA ALA A 105 -20.92 -15.88 -16.31
C ALA A 105 -19.91 -16.11 -17.44
N LEU A 106 -18.81 -15.34 -17.50
CA LEU A 106 -17.81 -15.43 -18.58
C LEU A 106 -16.73 -16.47 -18.29
N GLY A 107 -16.65 -16.95 -17.05
CA GLY A 107 -15.63 -17.93 -16.63
C GLY A 107 -14.22 -17.38 -16.62
N VAL A 108 -14.03 -16.05 -16.66
CA VAL A 108 -12.73 -15.41 -16.42
C VAL A 108 -12.45 -15.47 -14.91
N PRO A 109 -11.29 -15.99 -14.48
CA PRO A 109 -10.96 -16.08 -13.06
C PRO A 109 -10.83 -14.71 -12.43
N LEU A 110 -11.41 -14.59 -11.21
CA LEU A 110 -11.37 -13.39 -10.40
C LEU A 110 -10.38 -13.58 -9.25
N VAL A 111 -9.49 -12.62 -9.10
CA VAL A 111 -8.59 -12.46 -7.95
C VAL A 111 -8.94 -11.15 -7.25
N SER A 112 -8.92 -11.12 -5.93
CA SER A 112 -9.10 -9.88 -5.15
C SER A 112 -7.93 -9.67 -4.21
N THR A 113 -7.48 -8.42 -4.05
CA THR A 113 -6.58 -8.02 -2.96
C THR A 113 -7.32 -7.13 -1.98
N CYS A 114 -7.36 -7.57 -0.73
CA CYS A 114 -7.90 -6.82 0.40
C CYS A 114 -6.78 -6.00 1.05
N HIS A 115 -6.78 -4.67 0.83
CA HIS A 115 -5.76 -3.76 1.39
C HIS A 115 -6.08 -3.32 2.82
N THR A 116 -7.34 -3.06 3.13
CA THR A 116 -7.83 -2.69 4.48
C THR A 116 -9.32 -2.95 4.58
N TRP A 117 -9.80 -3.17 5.81
CA TRP A 117 -11.23 -3.15 6.11
C TRP A 117 -11.50 -2.09 7.16
N TYR A 118 -12.27 -1.06 6.78
CA TYR A 118 -12.74 -0.04 7.70
C TYR A 118 -14.12 -0.44 8.22
N ASP A 119 -14.24 -0.62 9.54
CA ASP A 119 -15.52 -0.94 10.20
C ASP A 119 -16.24 0.33 10.76
N ASN A 120 -15.75 1.53 10.46
CA ASN A 120 -16.13 2.74 11.19
C ASN A 120 -17.38 3.48 10.66
N ASP A 121 -17.95 3.06 9.52
CA ASP A 121 -19.17 3.67 8.96
C ASP A 121 -20.24 2.60 8.68
N ARG A 122 -21.50 2.86 9.09
CA ARG A 122 -22.63 1.94 8.88
C ARG A 122 -22.84 1.58 7.40
N LYS A 123 -22.56 2.50 6.48
CA LYS A 123 -22.64 2.25 5.03
C LYS A 123 -21.51 1.31 4.58
N VAL A 124 -20.30 1.55 5.06
CA VAL A 124 -19.13 0.70 4.79
C VAL A 124 -19.32 -0.70 5.36
N PHE A 125 -19.96 -0.83 6.52
CA PHE A 125 -20.32 -2.13 7.12
C PHE A 125 -21.20 -2.98 6.21
N PHE A 126 -22.25 -2.40 5.61
CA PHE A 126 -23.15 -3.15 4.71
C PHE A 126 -22.42 -3.62 3.43
N TYR A 127 -21.63 -2.75 2.83
CA TYR A 127 -20.77 -3.12 1.69
C TYR A 127 -19.75 -4.20 2.07
N GLY A 128 -19.17 -4.14 3.25
CA GLY A 128 -18.24 -5.14 3.77
C GLY A 128 -18.90 -6.52 3.98
N VAL A 129 -20.17 -6.59 4.37
CA VAL A 129 -20.93 -7.86 4.46
C VAL A 129 -21.17 -8.47 3.07
N LEU A 130 -21.58 -7.65 2.12
CA LEU A 130 -21.81 -8.09 0.73
C LEU A 130 -20.52 -8.56 0.09
N ASP A 131 -19.44 -7.81 0.27
CA ASP A 131 -18.10 -8.13 -0.22
C ASP A 131 -17.62 -9.49 0.29
N ARG A 132 -17.74 -9.74 1.60
CA ARG A 132 -17.41 -11.05 2.22
C ARG A 132 -18.14 -12.22 1.57
N MET A 133 -19.41 -12.03 1.20
CA MET A 133 -20.18 -13.07 0.51
C MET A 133 -19.69 -13.29 -0.91
N ILE A 134 -19.35 -12.22 -1.61
CA ILE A 134 -18.88 -12.23 -3.00
C ILE A 134 -17.48 -12.83 -3.10
N LEU A 135 -16.58 -12.51 -2.18
CA LEU A 135 -15.21 -13.05 -2.13
C LEU A 135 -15.16 -14.58 -2.03
N ARG A 136 -16.17 -15.22 -1.46
CA ARG A 136 -16.31 -16.69 -1.49
C ARG A 136 -16.44 -17.26 -2.90
N GLY A 137 -16.93 -16.45 -3.85
CA GLY A 137 -17.06 -16.79 -5.27
C GLY A 137 -15.80 -16.53 -6.10
N TYR A 138 -14.82 -15.83 -5.54
CA TYR A 138 -13.54 -15.56 -6.19
C TYR A 138 -12.67 -16.82 -6.31
N ALA A 139 -11.82 -16.89 -7.33
CA ALA A 139 -10.89 -18.00 -7.50
C ALA A 139 -9.79 -17.95 -6.43
N ARG A 140 -9.25 -16.76 -6.19
CA ARG A 140 -8.24 -16.49 -5.15
C ARG A 140 -8.51 -15.12 -4.50
N VAL A 141 -8.11 -15.00 -3.23
CA VAL A 141 -8.17 -13.77 -2.44
C VAL A 141 -6.80 -13.55 -1.80
N VAL A 142 -6.28 -12.34 -1.88
CA VAL A 142 -4.98 -11.97 -1.31
C VAL A 142 -5.21 -11.06 -0.11
N ALA A 143 -4.59 -11.41 1.02
CA ALA A 143 -4.45 -10.58 2.20
C ALA A 143 -3.08 -9.90 2.20
N VAL A 144 -3.02 -8.60 2.49
CA VAL A 144 -1.75 -7.86 2.55
C VAL A 144 -1.09 -7.88 3.94
N SER A 145 -1.82 -8.37 4.95
CA SER A 145 -1.37 -8.45 6.34
C SER A 145 -2.02 -9.63 7.08
N GLU A 146 -1.44 -10.01 8.21
CA GLU A 146 -1.99 -11.08 9.06
C GLU A 146 -3.38 -10.72 9.60
N ASP A 147 -3.62 -9.47 10.01
CA ASP A 147 -4.95 -9.01 10.46
C ASP A 147 -6.00 -9.18 9.35
N VAL A 148 -5.69 -8.79 8.12
CA VAL A 148 -6.59 -8.97 6.97
C VAL A 148 -6.81 -10.46 6.68
N LEU A 149 -5.77 -11.29 6.75
CA LEU A 149 -5.87 -12.75 6.60
C LEU A 149 -6.85 -13.35 7.61
N GLN A 150 -6.68 -13.04 8.90
CA GLN A 150 -7.54 -13.54 9.96
C GLN A 150 -8.99 -13.08 9.78
N ARG A 151 -9.23 -11.85 9.36
CA ARG A 151 -10.57 -11.32 9.07
C ARG A 151 -11.22 -12.03 7.88
N LEU A 152 -10.47 -12.31 6.80
CA LEU A 152 -10.94 -13.08 5.66
C LEU A 152 -11.37 -14.49 6.07
N LEU A 153 -10.56 -15.19 6.84
CA LEU A 153 -10.86 -16.53 7.34
C LEU A 153 -12.11 -16.53 8.25
N LYS A 154 -12.20 -15.59 9.19
CA LYS A 154 -13.39 -15.41 10.04
C LYS A 154 -14.65 -15.07 9.25
N SER A 155 -14.52 -14.43 8.08
CA SER A 155 -15.64 -14.12 7.20
C SER A 155 -16.16 -15.33 6.41
N GLY A 156 -15.48 -16.48 6.50
CA GLY A 156 -15.84 -17.72 5.83
C GLY A 156 -15.29 -17.88 4.41
N VAL A 157 -14.29 -17.08 4.02
CA VAL A 157 -13.47 -17.38 2.85
C VAL A 157 -12.62 -18.61 3.17
N LYS A 158 -12.61 -19.59 2.28
CA LYS A 158 -11.88 -20.85 2.53
C LYS A 158 -10.38 -20.61 2.54
N ALA A 159 -9.66 -21.19 3.51
CA ALA A 159 -8.22 -21.01 3.65
C ALA A 159 -7.42 -21.36 2.38
N ASN A 160 -7.85 -22.40 1.63
CA ASN A 160 -7.19 -22.79 0.39
C ASN A 160 -7.42 -21.80 -0.78
N LYS A 161 -8.18 -20.74 -0.58
CA LYS A 161 -8.38 -19.64 -1.54
C LYS A 161 -7.62 -18.38 -1.16
N VAL A 162 -7.13 -18.29 0.08
CA VAL A 162 -6.47 -17.09 0.60
C VAL A 162 -4.97 -17.29 0.54
N SER A 163 -4.27 -16.29 0.04
CA SER A 163 -2.81 -16.16 0.09
C SER A 163 -2.45 -14.87 0.80
N MET A 164 -1.38 -14.87 1.58
CA MET A 164 -0.82 -13.65 2.14
C MET A 164 0.31 -13.18 1.23
N ILE A 165 0.20 -11.95 0.71
CA ILE A 165 1.25 -11.30 -0.09
C ILE A 165 1.44 -9.90 0.47
N ARG A 166 2.62 -9.64 1.03
CA ARG A 166 2.99 -8.33 1.54
C ARG A 166 3.24 -7.36 0.39
N ASN A 167 2.99 -6.09 0.63
CA ASN A 167 3.26 -5.04 -0.35
C ASN A 167 4.75 -4.97 -0.66
N GLY A 168 5.07 -4.81 -1.93
CA GLY A 168 6.44 -4.64 -2.42
C GLY A 168 6.68 -3.24 -2.97
N ILE A 169 7.94 -2.83 -2.96
CA ILE A 169 8.41 -1.53 -3.44
C ILE A 169 9.43 -1.70 -4.57
N ASP A 170 9.39 -0.81 -5.56
CA ASP A 170 10.44 -0.67 -6.58
C ASP A 170 11.64 0.06 -5.99
N LEU A 171 12.77 -0.62 -5.91
CA LEU A 171 13.98 -0.11 -5.25
C LEU A 171 14.79 0.83 -6.14
N ARG A 172 14.65 0.72 -7.45
CA ARG A 172 15.47 1.45 -8.45
C ARG A 172 15.41 2.99 -8.34
N PRO A 173 14.26 3.61 -8.04
CA PRO A 173 14.20 5.05 -7.84
C PRO A 173 15.06 5.52 -6.64
N PHE A 174 15.14 4.71 -5.58
CA PHE A 174 15.90 5.04 -4.37
C PHE A 174 17.40 4.86 -4.56
N ASP A 175 17.85 3.96 -5.44
CA ASP A 175 19.27 3.78 -5.78
C ASP A 175 19.85 4.96 -6.57
N ARG A 176 18.99 5.72 -7.26
CA ARG A 176 19.37 6.84 -8.13
C ARG A 176 19.07 8.19 -7.52
N ALA A 177 18.50 8.21 -6.33
CA ALA A 177 18.10 9.44 -5.66
C ALA A 177 19.32 10.25 -5.19
N SER A 178 19.17 11.56 -5.24
CA SER A 178 20.13 12.50 -4.70
C SER A 178 19.46 13.44 -3.69
N ALA A 179 20.22 13.95 -2.74
CA ALA A 179 19.73 14.75 -1.62
C ALA A 179 19.40 16.21 -2.01
N VAL A 180 18.76 16.41 -3.17
CA VAL A 180 18.46 17.76 -3.69
C VAL A 180 17.52 18.55 -2.79
N VAL A 181 16.60 17.88 -2.10
CA VAL A 181 15.66 18.55 -1.19
C VAL A 181 16.38 19.20 -0.01
N ARG A 182 17.44 18.58 0.50
CA ARG A 182 18.28 19.16 1.56
C ARG A 182 18.86 20.51 1.12
N HIS A 183 19.40 20.58 -0.08
CA HIS A 183 19.96 21.79 -0.66
C HIS A 183 18.88 22.86 -0.94
N GLU A 184 17.76 22.48 -1.53
CA GLU A 184 16.64 23.39 -1.81
C GLU A 184 16.07 24.04 -0.53
N LEU A 185 16.12 23.33 0.60
CA LEU A 185 15.69 23.83 1.90
C LEU A 185 16.79 24.63 2.63
N GLY A 186 18.02 24.68 2.12
CA GLY A 186 19.16 25.31 2.78
C GLY A 186 19.58 24.59 4.07
N LEU A 187 19.49 23.27 4.09
CA LEU A 187 19.74 22.44 5.27
C LEU A 187 20.99 21.55 5.16
N ASP A 188 21.93 21.89 4.28
CA ASP A 188 23.12 21.07 4.00
C ASP A 188 23.99 20.81 5.24
N GLU A 189 24.08 21.78 6.14
CA GLU A 189 24.93 21.72 7.35
C GLU A 189 24.19 21.09 8.56
N TYR A 190 22.93 20.72 8.44
CA TYR A 190 22.12 20.24 9.56
C TYR A 190 21.85 18.74 9.47
N GLN A 191 21.68 18.09 10.63
CA GLN A 191 21.09 16.77 10.69
C GLN A 191 19.57 16.87 10.52
N ILE A 192 18.99 16.03 9.65
CA ILE A 192 17.57 16.11 9.29
C ILE A 192 16.84 14.85 9.72
N VAL A 193 15.87 15.04 10.61
CA VAL A 193 14.94 13.98 11.04
C VAL A 193 13.60 14.17 10.33
N GLY A 194 13.16 13.17 9.58
CA GLY A 194 11.96 13.28 8.74
C GLY A 194 10.82 12.37 9.16
N LEU A 195 9.57 12.86 9.02
CA LEU A 195 8.36 12.07 9.08
C LEU A 195 7.59 12.23 7.76
N VAL A 196 7.18 11.09 7.19
CA VAL A 196 6.43 11.04 5.94
C VAL A 196 5.08 10.37 6.17
N GLY A 197 3.99 11.05 5.86
CA GLY A 197 2.66 10.48 5.98
C GLY A 197 1.53 11.49 5.88
N ARG A 198 0.29 10.97 5.85
CA ARG A 198 -0.91 11.82 5.91
C ARG A 198 -0.95 12.56 7.25
N LEU A 199 -1.30 13.85 7.22
CA LEU A 199 -1.50 14.62 8.45
C LEU A 199 -2.85 14.29 9.05
N SER A 200 -2.90 13.25 9.86
CA SER A 200 -4.08 12.74 10.57
C SER A 200 -3.69 12.16 11.92
N VAL A 201 -4.65 12.09 12.85
CA VAL A 201 -4.46 11.59 14.22
C VAL A 201 -3.75 10.24 14.25
N GLU A 202 -4.09 9.34 13.32
CA GLU A 202 -3.51 7.99 13.23
C GLU A 202 -2.00 8.00 12.97
N LYS A 203 -1.49 9.04 12.30
CA LYS A 203 -0.06 9.14 11.94
C LYS A 203 0.82 9.73 13.04
N GLY A 204 0.23 10.27 14.11
CA GLY A 204 0.96 10.71 15.29
C GLY A 204 1.98 11.83 15.04
N VAL A 205 1.69 12.75 14.10
CA VAL A 205 2.59 13.88 13.79
C VAL A 205 2.76 14.78 15.00
N ASP A 206 1.74 14.91 15.82
CA ASP A 206 1.79 15.62 17.11
C ASP A 206 2.79 14.98 18.08
N ILE A 207 2.84 13.64 18.17
CA ILE A 207 3.82 12.89 18.97
C ILE A 207 5.24 13.20 18.48
N PHE A 208 5.44 13.18 17.17
CA PHE A 208 6.72 13.52 16.54
C PHE A 208 7.16 14.96 16.86
N LEU A 209 6.25 15.95 16.82
CA LEU A 209 6.56 17.34 17.14
C LEU A 209 6.90 17.52 18.63
N HIS A 210 6.21 16.83 19.53
CA HIS A 210 6.57 16.82 20.94
C HIS A 210 7.95 16.19 21.19
N ALA A 211 8.28 15.08 20.48
CA ALA A 211 9.59 14.49 20.54
C ALA A 211 10.66 15.43 19.97
N ALA A 212 10.38 16.12 18.85
CA ALA A 212 11.27 17.11 18.26
C ALA A 212 11.65 18.22 19.23
N ALA A 213 10.69 18.76 19.99
CA ALA A 213 10.98 19.75 21.02
C ALA A 213 11.93 19.23 22.13
N ARG A 214 11.82 17.95 22.48
CA ARG A 214 12.74 17.29 23.44
C ARG A 214 14.13 17.07 22.85
N VAL A 215 14.20 16.63 21.58
CA VAL A 215 15.46 16.43 20.87
C VAL A 215 16.25 17.74 20.79
N LEU A 216 15.60 18.85 20.49
CA LEU A 216 16.25 20.17 20.39
C LEU A 216 16.91 20.64 21.68
N ALA A 217 16.44 20.19 22.84
CA ALA A 217 17.08 20.49 24.13
C ALA A 217 18.48 19.84 24.26
N HIS A 218 18.77 18.80 23.47
CA HIS A 218 20.05 18.06 23.50
C HIS A 218 20.85 18.23 22.20
N CYS A 219 20.16 18.36 21.07
CA CYS A 219 20.71 18.48 19.73
C CYS A 219 20.15 19.74 19.04
N PRO A 220 20.58 20.94 19.40
CA PRO A 220 19.97 22.21 18.95
C PRO A 220 20.11 22.46 17.44
N ASP A 221 21.08 21.86 16.79
CA ASP A 221 21.32 22.04 15.34
C ASP A 221 20.51 21.06 14.47
N THR A 222 19.58 20.30 15.08
CA THR A 222 18.73 19.37 14.32
C THR A 222 17.59 20.11 13.62
N LYS A 223 17.26 19.68 12.40
CA LYS A 223 16.08 20.12 11.66
C LYS A 223 15.11 18.97 11.48
N PHE A 224 13.82 19.30 11.47
CA PHE A 224 12.74 18.35 11.33
C PHE A 224 11.95 18.65 10.07
N VAL A 225 11.67 17.61 9.30
CA VAL A 225 10.92 17.71 8.05
C VAL A 225 9.67 16.83 8.13
N VAL A 226 8.53 17.42 7.86
CA VAL A 226 7.25 16.70 7.78
C VAL A 226 6.73 16.80 6.36
N ALA A 227 6.66 15.66 5.67
CA ALA A 227 6.14 15.57 4.32
C ALA A 227 4.79 14.87 4.29
N GLY A 228 3.81 15.54 3.74
CA GLY A 228 2.44 15.07 3.62
C GLY A 228 1.43 16.18 3.81
N ASP A 229 0.16 15.83 3.59
CA ASP A 229 -0.96 16.73 3.72
C ASP A 229 -2.14 16.01 4.40
N GLY A 230 -3.05 16.76 5.01
CA GLY A 230 -4.18 16.16 5.70
C GLY A 230 -4.98 17.14 6.55
N PRO A 231 -6.07 16.65 7.17
CA PRO A 231 -7.00 17.49 7.92
C PRO A 231 -6.37 18.21 9.10
N ASP A 232 -5.34 17.62 9.72
CA ASP A 232 -4.77 18.14 10.98
C ASP A 232 -3.70 19.23 10.72
N ARG A 233 -3.50 19.66 9.46
CA ARG A 233 -2.44 20.61 9.10
C ARG A 233 -2.46 21.87 9.96
N ALA A 234 -3.61 22.49 10.11
CA ALA A 234 -3.73 23.76 10.87
C ALA A 234 -3.44 23.58 12.36
N GLU A 235 -3.89 22.47 12.94
CA GLU A 235 -3.64 22.12 14.34
C GLU A 235 -2.15 21.85 14.59
N LEU A 236 -1.49 21.17 13.67
CA LEU A 236 -0.05 20.89 13.75
C LEU A 236 0.80 22.16 13.60
N ASP A 237 0.41 23.08 12.70
CA ASP A 237 1.08 24.37 12.57
C ASP A 237 0.95 25.19 13.88
N ALA A 238 -0.22 25.21 14.53
CA ALA A 238 -0.41 25.85 15.83
C ALA A 238 0.40 25.17 16.95
N LEU A 239 0.54 23.83 16.91
CA LEU A 239 1.37 23.09 17.87
C LEU A 239 2.86 23.45 17.73
N ILE A 240 3.37 23.58 16.51
CA ILE A 240 4.76 23.99 16.24
C ILE A 240 5.03 25.35 16.89
N ASP A 241 4.11 26.32 16.75
CA ASP A 241 4.25 27.65 17.38
C ASP A 241 4.18 27.57 18.90
N LYS A 242 3.26 26.78 19.44
CA LYS A 242 3.12 26.56 20.90
C LYS A 242 4.37 25.93 21.51
N LEU A 243 5.02 25.01 20.79
CA LEU A 243 6.25 24.36 21.23
C LEU A 243 7.49 25.24 21.04
N GLY A 244 7.40 26.37 20.32
CA GLY A 244 8.52 27.26 20.04
C GLY A 244 9.59 26.67 19.11
N ILE A 245 9.22 25.74 18.23
CA ILE A 245 10.15 25.01 17.35
C ILE A 245 10.02 25.39 15.87
N ARG A 246 9.36 26.52 15.57
CA ARG A 246 9.09 26.97 14.19
C ARG A 246 10.34 27.05 13.31
N ASP A 247 11.45 27.53 13.84
CA ASP A 247 12.69 27.68 13.07
C ASP A 247 13.39 26.34 12.78
N HIS A 248 12.95 25.28 13.46
CA HIS A 248 13.52 23.94 13.33
C HIS A 248 12.65 22.98 12.52
N VAL A 249 11.39 23.32 12.24
CA VAL A 249 10.43 22.43 11.55
C VAL A 249 10.11 22.96 10.17
N ARG A 250 10.12 22.08 9.16
CA ARG A 250 9.66 22.37 7.79
C ARG A 250 8.48 21.45 7.43
N MET A 251 7.32 22.03 7.27
CA MET A 251 6.10 21.36 6.82
C MET A 251 5.99 21.46 5.31
N LEU A 252 6.45 20.45 4.56
CA LEU A 252 6.61 20.50 3.11
C LEU A 252 5.30 20.36 2.31
N GLY A 253 4.23 19.84 2.96
CA GLY A 253 3.04 19.45 2.21
C GLY A 253 3.30 18.21 1.33
N ARG A 254 2.61 18.08 0.21
CA ARG A 254 2.77 16.95 -0.71
C ARG A 254 4.08 17.05 -1.47
N CYS A 255 4.92 16.02 -1.37
CA CYS A 255 6.15 15.88 -2.15
C CYS A 255 5.91 14.98 -3.36
N ASN A 256 6.42 15.38 -4.51
CA ASN A 256 6.29 14.61 -5.76
C ASN A 256 7.49 13.67 -5.97
N ASP A 257 8.68 14.08 -5.52
CA ASP A 257 9.90 13.27 -5.60
C ASP A 257 10.24 12.70 -4.22
N MET A 258 9.60 11.59 -3.90
CA MET A 258 9.80 10.91 -2.63
C MET A 258 11.21 10.33 -2.48
N PRO A 259 11.83 9.70 -3.51
CA PRO A 259 13.21 9.26 -3.42
C PRO A 259 14.20 10.38 -3.05
N ALA A 260 14.10 11.56 -3.68
CA ALA A 260 14.95 12.70 -3.37
C ALA A 260 14.71 13.22 -1.94
N LEU A 261 13.47 13.20 -1.46
CA LEU A 261 13.17 13.54 -0.08
C LEU A 261 13.85 12.58 0.90
N TYR A 262 13.67 11.27 0.72
CA TYR A 262 14.30 10.29 1.62
C TYR A 262 15.82 10.37 1.58
N ALA A 263 16.44 10.54 0.41
CA ALA A 263 17.88 10.74 0.28
C ALA A 263 18.39 11.98 1.02
N SER A 264 17.51 12.93 1.34
CA SER A 264 17.82 14.17 2.05
C SER A 264 17.73 14.06 3.57
N LEU A 265 17.26 12.94 4.11
CA LEU A 265 17.11 12.70 5.55
C LEU A 265 18.31 11.96 6.13
N ASP A 266 18.56 12.13 7.43
CA ASP A 266 19.53 11.34 8.20
C ASP A 266 18.84 10.26 9.06
N ILE A 267 17.63 10.53 9.51
CA ILE A 267 16.79 9.60 10.28
C ILE A 267 15.36 9.73 9.81
N MET A 268 14.67 8.62 9.65
CA MET A 268 13.22 8.61 9.42
C MET A 268 12.48 8.19 10.66
N VAL A 269 11.36 8.88 10.97
CA VAL A 269 10.48 8.58 12.10
C VAL A 269 9.08 8.20 11.60
N SER A 270 8.51 7.18 12.23
CA SER A 270 7.08 6.82 12.11
C SER A 270 6.46 6.77 13.50
N ALA A 271 5.77 7.84 13.89
CA ALA A 271 5.17 7.99 15.22
C ALA A 271 3.70 7.54 15.29
N SER A 272 3.29 6.66 14.42
CA SER A 272 1.90 6.31 14.19
C SER A 272 1.24 5.65 15.40
N ARG A 273 -0.04 5.96 15.60
CA ARG A 273 -0.94 5.31 16.57
C ARG A 273 -1.53 4.01 16.02
N ARG A 274 -1.69 3.95 14.70
CA ARG A 274 -2.24 2.78 13.99
C ARG A 274 -1.66 2.68 12.60
N GLU A 275 -1.19 1.50 12.25
CA GLU A 275 -0.70 1.19 10.90
C GLU A 275 -1.13 -0.22 10.46
N GLY A 276 -1.30 -0.39 9.14
CA GLY A 276 -1.02 -1.66 8.49
C GLY A 276 0.49 -1.77 8.26
N LEU A 277 0.91 -2.13 7.04
CA LEU A 277 2.29 -1.98 6.62
C LEU A 277 2.42 -0.67 5.82
N PRO A 278 2.96 0.42 6.40
CA PRO A 278 3.04 1.70 5.71
C PRO A 278 4.12 1.67 4.64
N MET A 279 3.76 2.08 3.43
CA MET A 279 4.71 2.19 2.31
C MET A 279 5.88 3.13 2.65
N ALA A 280 5.63 4.20 3.41
CA ALA A 280 6.67 5.13 3.83
C ALA A 280 7.80 4.44 4.61
N ILE A 281 7.51 3.43 5.44
CA ILE A 281 8.54 2.64 6.13
C ILE A 281 9.39 1.86 5.12
N LEU A 282 8.74 1.18 4.16
CA LEU A 282 9.48 0.45 3.11
C LEU A 282 10.34 1.40 2.26
N GLU A 283 9.83 2.60 1.97
CA GLU A 283 10.55 3.65 1.23
C GLU A 283 11.77 4.16 2.00
N GLY A 284 11.62 4.41 3.31
CA GLY A 284 12.74 4.78 4.18
C GLY A 284 13.81 3.69 4.25
N MET A 285 13.40 2.42 4.41
CA MET A 285 14.31 1.27 4.39
C MET A 285 15.00 1.12 3.03
N ALA A 286 14.27 1.32 1.93
CA ALA A 286 14.83 1.32 0.57
C ALA A 286 15.90 2.40 0.38
N SER A 287 15.77 3.52 1.07
CA SER A 287 16.72 4.64 1.05
C SER A 287 17.90 4.48 2.03
N ARG A 288 18.03 3.30 2.68
CA ARG A 288 19.07 3.02 3.69
C ARG A 288 18.99 3.95 4.92
N LEU A 289 17.80 4.48 5.22
CA LEU A 289 17.60 5.30 6.41
C LEU A 289 17.49 4.43 7.66
N PRO A 290 18.14 4.82 8.77
CA PRO A 290 17.77 4.30 10.08
C PRO A 290 16.37 4.78 10.42
N LEU A 291 15.52 3.87 10.92
CA LEU A 291 14.15 4.17 11.30
C LEU A 291 13.95 4.13 12.80
N VAL A 292 13.21 5.11 13.32
CA VAL A 292 12.64 5.05 14.66
C VAL A 292 11.12 4.98 14.50
N ALA A 293 10.50 3.91 14.97
CA ALA A 293 9.07 3.71 14.73
C ALA A 293 8.32 3.22 15.97
N THR A 294 7.05 3.56 16.04
CA THR A 294 6.15 3.01 17.05
C THR A 294 5.79 1.57 16.73
N ALA A 295 5.78 0.70 17.75
CA ALA A 295 5.47 -0.73 17.62
C ALA A 295 3.96 -0.97 17.48
N VAL A 296 3.37 -0.57 16.34
CA VAL A 296 1.93 -0.69 16.07
C VAL A 296 1.67 -1.49 14.78
N GLY A 297 0.58 -2.24 14.75
CA GLY A 297 0.14 -2.99 13.56
C GLY A 297 1.21 -3.93 13.03
N GLU A 298 1.50 -3.83 11.73
CA GLU A 298 2.51 -4.66 11.05
C GLU A 298 3.94 -4.07 11.16
N VAL A 299 4.15 -2.91 11.78
CA VAL A 299 5.48 -2.28 11.89
C VAL A 299 6.51 -3.22 12.53
N PRO A 300 6.22 -3.97 13.63
CA PRO A 300 7.18 -4.90 14.23
C PRO A 300 7.51 -6.13 13.35
N THR A 301 6.75 -6.38 12.30
CA THR A 301 7.07 -7.47 11.35
C THR A 301 8.13 -7.06 10.33
N VAL A 302 8.35 -5.76 10.16
CA VAL A 302 9.28 -5.16 9.18
C VAL A 302 10.48 -4.56 9.87
N ILE A 303 10.27 -3.79 10.95
CA ILE A 303 11.36 -3.22 11.75
C ILE A 303 11.68 -4.21 12.88
N GLN A 304 12.88 -4.77 12.83
CA GLN A 304 13.44 -5.60 13.88
C GLN A 304 14.26 -4.71 14.81
N ASP A 305 13.78 -4.55 16.05
CA ASP A 305 14.38 -3.66 17.04
C ASP A 305 15.88 -3.92 17.23
N GLY A 306 16.69 -2.86 17.19
CA GLY A 306 18.15 -2.93 17.29
C GLY A 306 18.85 -3.56 16.07
N ARG A 307 18.13 -4.02 15.04
CA ARG A 307 18.70 -4.64 13.85
C ARG A 307 18.44 -3.83 12.56
N THR A 308 17.20 -3.50 12.29
CA THR A 308 16.79 -2.74 11.09
C THR A 308 16.17 -1.38 11.41
N GLY A 309 16.17 -1.00 12.69
CA GLY A 309 15.63 0.24 13.22
C GLY A 309 15.42 0.14 14.73
N ALA A 310 14.89 1.19 15.33
CA ALA A 310 14.49 1.23 16.74
C ALA A 310 12.94 1.21 16.85
N LEU A 311 12.41 0.36 17.73
CA LEU A 311 10.98 0.30 18.04
C LEU A 311 10.71 0.91 19.42
N VAL A 312 9.70 1.78 19.48
CA VAL A 312 9.25 2.40 20.73
C VAL A 312 7.75 2.15 20.94
N PRO A 313 7.24 2.16 22.18
CA PRO A 313 5.81 2.11 22.43
C PRO A 313 5.08 3.29 21.76
N ALA A 314 3.83 3.06 21.34
CA ALA A 314 2.98 4.14 20.85
C ALA A 314 2.73 5.18 21.98
N GLU A 315 2.54 6.44 21.60
CA GLU A 315 2.29 7.57 22.51
C GLU A 315 3.47 7.93 23.45
N ASP A 316 4.60 7.22 23.37
CA ASP A 316 5.76 7.48 24.23
C ASP A 316 6.72 8.48 23.56
N THR A 317 6.47 9.77 23.78
CA THR A 317 7.31 10.87 23.27
C THR A 317 8.71 10.89 23.85
N GLU A 318 8.89 10.36 25.07
CA GLU A 318 10.21 10.35 25.74
C GLU A 318 11.11 9.30 25.14
N LEU A 319 10.63 8.09 24.99
CA LEU A 319 11.38 7.02 24.33
C LEU A 319 11.62 7.33 22.85
N LEU A 320 10.66 7.94 22.16
CA LEU A 320 10.83 8.38 20.78
C LEU A 320 11.96 9.41 20.66
N ALA A 321 11.99 10.41 21.52
CA ALA A 321 13.05 11.42 21.54
C ALA A 321 14.41 10.80 21.91
N ALA A 322 14.47 9.92 22.90
CA ALA A 322 15.68 9.24 23.33
C ALA A 322 16.32 8.43 22.18
N ALA A 323 15.52 7.63 21.46
CA ALA A 323 15.97 6.86 20.31
C ALA A 323 16.51 7.75 19.17
N ILE A 324 15.84 8.89 18.91
CA ILE A 324 16.34 9.86 17.92
C ILE A 324 17.67 10.45 18.36
N ILE A 325 17.81 10.88 19.63
CA ILE A 325 19.05 11.47 20.16
C ILE A 325 20.21 10.46 20.07
N GLU A 326 19.99 9.22 20.43
CA GLU A 326 20.99 8.16 20.33
C GLU A 326 21.49 8.02 18.88
N LEU A 327 20.58 7.93 17.92
CA LEU A 327 20.96 7.81 16.51
C LEU A 327 21.60 9.08 15.94
N LEU A 328 21.21 10.28 16.39
CA LEU A 328 21.90 11.53 16.00
C LEU A 328 23.36 11.54 16.45
N GLY A 329 23.66 10.97 17.61
CA GLY A 329 24.99 10.88 18.19
C GLY A 329 25.86 9.77 17.60
N ASP A 330 25.29 8.77 16.91
CA ASP A 330 26.05 7.61 16.41
C ASP A 330 25.87 7.39 14.89
N PRO A 331 26.72 8.00 14.06
CA PRO A 331 26.71 7.80 12.61
C PRO A 331 26.95 6.35 12.17
N ALA A 332 27.77 5.59 12.91
CA ALA A 332 28.07 4.20 12.57
C ALA A 332 26.84 3.30 12.79
N GLU A 333 26.10 3.54 13.87
CA GLU A 333 24.86 2.84 14.13
C GLU A 333 23.77 3.19 13.10
N ARG A 334 23.68 4.46 12.68
CA ARG A 334 22.77 4.85 11.59
C ARG A 334 23.05 4.08 10.31
N GLU A 335 24.33 3.99 9.90
CA GLU A 335 24.72 3.25 8.69
C GLU A 335 24.45 1.75 8.82
N ARG A 336 24.74 1.17 9.99
CA ARG A 336 24.50 -0.25 10.27
C ARG A 336 23.01 -0.61 10.18
N LEU A 337 22.16 0.17 10.84
CA LEU A 337 20.70 -0.05 10.84
C LEU A 337 20.11 0.18 9.46
N GLY A 338 20.49 1.27 8.77
CA GLY A 338 20.01 1.60 7.44
C GLY A 338 20.39 0.55 6.39
N SER A 339 21.64 0.04 6.45
CA SER A 339 22.09 -1.03 5.55
C SER A 339 21.34 -2.34 5.79
N ALA A 340 21.12 -2.71 7.04
CA ALA A 340 20.35 -3.91 7.40
C ALA A 340 18.86 -3.77 7.01
N ALA A 341 18.27 -2.58 7.16
CA ALA A 341 16.92 -2.26 6.73
C ALA A 341 16.77 -2.42 5.21
N ARG A 342 17.71 -1.88 4.44
CA ARG A 342 17.73 -2.02 2.99
C ARG A 342 17.81 -3.48 2.55
N GLN A 343 18.71 -4.27 3.17
CA GLN A 343 18.84 -5.69 2.85
C GLN A 343 17.53 -6.44 3.07
N LEU A 344 16.84 -6.17 4.18
CA LEU A 344 15.55 -6.80 4.48
C LEU A 344 14.49 -6.47 3.43
N VAL A 345 14.43 -5.22 2.95
CA VAL A 345 13.47 -4.82 1.90
C VAL A 345 13.80 -5.47 0.57
N GLU A 346 15.07 -5.58 0.22
CA GLU A 346 15.51 -6.29 -0.99
C GLU A 346 15.07 -7.76 -0.98
N ASP A 347 15.24 -8.44 0.16
CA ASP A 347 14.98 -9.86 0.28
C ASP A 347 13.49 -10.20 0.38
N GLU A 348 12.69 -9.36 1.08
CA GLU A 348 11.32 -9.73 1.43
C GLU A 348 10.23 -8.82 0.86
N PHE A 349 10.54 -7.56 0.54
CA PHE A 349 9.56 -6.53 0.18
C PHE A 349 9.85 -5.86 -1.18
N SER A 350 10.63 -6.48 -2.04
CA SER A 350 10.83 -5.97 -3.39
C SER A 350 9.60 -6.16 -4.27
N ALA A 351 9.40 -5.28 -5.24
CA ALA A 351 8.32 -5.39 -6.21
C ALA A 351 8.44 -6.68 -7.04
N GLU A 352 9.66 -7.13 -7.30
CA GLU A 352 9.96 -8.38 -8.00
C GLU A 352 9.47 -9.60 -7.20
N ARG A 353 9.75 -9.63 -5.89
CA ARG A 353 9.28 -10.71 -5.00
C ARG A 353 7.76 -10.72 -4.92
N MET A 354 7.15 -9.57 -4.65
CA MET A 354 5.69 -9.43 -4.65
C MET A 354 5.08 -9.90 -5.96
N THR A 355 5.66 -9.50 -7.11
CA THR A 355 5.17 -9.89 -8.43
C THR A 355 5.26 -11.39 -8.66
N ALA A 356 6.35 -12.04 -8.23
CA ALA A 356 6.50 -13.49 -8.33
C ALA A 356 5.41 -14.22 -7.53
N ASP A 357 5.05 -13.73 -6.35
CA ASP A 357 3.98 -14.31 -5.54
C ASP A 357 2.60 -14.10 -6.19
N TYR A 358 2.32 -12.92 -6.76
CA TYR A 358 1.09 -12.68 -7.52
C TYR A 358 0.99 -13.53 -8.78
N LEU A 359 2.09 -13.78 -9.49
CA LEU A 359 2.09 -14.67 -10.66
C LEU A 359 1.64 -16.07 -10.30
N ARG A 360 2.11 -16.63 -9.17
CA ARG A 360 1.64 -17.93 -8.67
C ARG A 360 0.13 -17.92 -8.38
N VAL A 361 -0.37 -16.83 -7.79
CA VAL A 361 -1.81 -16.67 -7.53
C VAL A 361 -2.62 -16.61 -8.82
N TYR A 362 -2.13 -15.92 -9.85
CA TYR A 362 -2.80 -15.85 -11.15
C TYR A 362 -2.82 -17.19 -11.88
N GLU A 363 -1.70 -17.89 -11.91
CA GLU A 363 -1.59 -19.26 -12.50
C GLU A 363 -2.55 -20.22 -11.81
N ASP A 364 -2.59 -20.19 -10.50
CA ASP A 364 -3.50 -20.98 -9.68
C ASP A 364 -4.98 -20.64 -9.98
N ALA A 365 -5.33 -19.36 -10.10
CA ALA A 365 -6.67 -18.90 -10.43
C ALA A 365 -7.12 -19.38 -11.80
N ILE A 366 -6.23 -19.33 -12.81
CA ILE A 366 -6.48 -19.85 -14.17
C ILE A 366 -6.68 -21.35 -14.13
N GLY A 367 -5.84 -22.10 -13.42
CA GLY A 367 -5.96 -23.54 -13.27
C GLY A 367 -7.28 -23.99 -12.63
N VAL A 368 -7.75 -23.25 -11.62
CA VAL A 368 -9.06 -23.49 -10.98
C VAL A 368 -10.21 -23.26 -11.97
N ALA A 369 -10.15 -22.17 -12.76
CA ALA A 369 -11.18 -21.86 -13.74
C ALA A 369 -11.22 -22.91 -14.87
N ALA A 370 -10.10 -23.42 -15.35
CA ALA A 370 -10.02 -24.47 -16.36
C ALA A 370 -10.69 -25.76 -15.88
N LYS A 371 -10.33 -26.25 -14.69
CA LYS A 371 -10.98 -27.44 -14.06
C LYS A 371 -12.47 -27.27 -13.86
N GLY A 372 -12.93 -26.05 -13.55
CA GLY A 372 -14.35 -25.73 -13.40
C GLY A 372 -15.13 -25.79 -14.72
N ARG A 373 -14.48 -25.42 -15.85
CA ARG A 373 -15.08 -25.54 -17.20
C ARG A 373 -15.20 -26.98 -17.63
N GLU A 374 -14.17 -27.80 -17.46
CA GLU A 374 -14.17 -29.23 -17.80
C GLU A 374 -15.28 -29.99 -17.06
N ARG A 375 -15.50 -29.71 -15.78
CA ARG A 375 -16.58 -30.32 -14.98
C ARG A 375 -17.99 -29.93 -15.46
N ARG A 376 -18.17 -28.76 -16.07
CA ARG A 376 -19.47 -28.30 -16.61
C ARG A 376 -19.76 -28.90 -17.99
N VAL A 377 -18.74 -29.29 -18.72
CA VAL A 377 -18.84 -29.86 -20.08
C VAL A 377 -18.93 -31.39 -20.05
N ALA A 378 -18.47 -32.06 -18.98
CA ALA A 378 -18.57 -33.49 -18.83
C ALA A 378 -20.06 -33.93 -18.74
N PRO A 379 -20.57 -34.82 -19.60
CA PRO A 379 -21.93 -35.33 -19.52
C PRO A 379 -22.12 -36.05 -18.18
N PRO A 380 -23.36 -36.05 -17.62
CA PRO A 380 -23.62 -36.77 -16.40
C PRO A 380 -23.29 -38.26 -16.62
N VAL A 381 -22.45 -38.81 -15.75
CA VAL A 381 -22.16 -40.24 -15.73
C VAL A 381 -23.52 -40.93 -15.52
N ALA A 382 -24.03 -41.61 -16.56
CA ALA A 382 -25.23 -42.40 -16.49
C ALA A 382 -25.03 -43.45 -15.39
N SER A 383 -25.78 -43.34 -14.31
CA SER A 383 -25.88 -44.39 -13.29
C SER A 383 -26.45 -45.62 -13.97
N ARG A 384 -25.59 -46.59 -14.29
CA ARG A 384 -26.04 -47.93 -14.67
C ARG A 384 -26.77 -48.50 -13.44
N GLY A 385 -28.09 -48.38 -13.48
CA GLY A 385 -28.97 -49.18 -12.64
C GLY A 385 -28.78 -50.63 -12.99
N GLY A 386 -28.04 -51.38 -12.18
CA GLY A 386 -28.11 -52.81 -12.13
C GLY A 386 -29.42 -53.20 -11.47
N ARG A 387 -30.37 -53.65 -12.27
CA ARG A 387 -31.40 -54.58 -11.82
C ARG A 387 -30.84 -55.97 -12.08
N GLU A 388 -30.66 -56.72 -11.05
CA GLU A 388 -31.01 -58.14 -10.94
C GLU A 388 -31.25 -58.48 -9.47
#